data_b9077b894b25db9e7fba95fbb8317337
#
_entry.id   b9077b894b25db9e7fba95fbb8317337
#
_cell.length_a   1.000
_cell.length_b   1.000
_cell.length_c   1.000
_cell.angle_alpha   90.00
_cell.angle_beta   90.00
_cell.angle_gamma   90.00
#
_symmetry.space_group_name_H-M   'P 1'
#
loop_
_entity.id
_entity.type
_entity.pdbx_description
1 polymer ?
#
loop_
_entity_poly.entity_id
_entity_poly.type
_entity_poly.pdbx_seq_one_letter_code
_entity_poly.pdbx_strand_id
1 'polypeptide(L)'
;PSTQTSLVVPLNQIFADDNGVANLTFTVPNNTNAALISNTQIAGTQLTFTLSGTTGTGVITLRATDASTAFVETTFQLQVTTSSGTPELVNVIRINSGGPAQTFGSETWVADQYFTGGSTYSVGSAISNTTQDQIYQTERFGNVQYHIPVTGAGTYAVDLHLAEIYFTTAGSRVFNINVENGQFVRNNLDLIQSYGPNMQAIVLRADNLNVTDGMIDIVFTTVVDNAKISGIAIGKYSSTTPPANTPPTVAQVYPNQSVPSTQTSLVVPLNQIFADD
;
A
#
# COMPACT_ATOMS: atom_id res chain seq x y z
N PRO A 1 -0.02 -1.35 4.20
CA PRO A 1 -0.01 -2.67 3.59
C PRO A 1 0.14 -3.69 4.70
N SER A 2 -0.88 -4.56 4.86
CA SER A 2 -0.80 -5.67 5.80
C SER A 2 0.25 -6.64 5.28
N THR A 3 1.35 -6.82 6.00
CA THR A 3 2.21 -7.98 5.82
C THR A 3 1.32 -9.21 5.97
N GLN A 4 1.23 -10.04 4.94
CA GLN A 4 0.45 -11.28 5.01
C GLN A 4 1.10 -12.17 6.07
N THR A 5 0.40 -12.36 7.19
CA THR A 5 0.88 -13.15 8.33
C THR A 5 0.33 -14.57 8.31
N SER A 6 -0.60 -14.88 7.39
CA SER A 6 -1.21 -16.20 7.26
C SER A 6 -1.52 -16.53 5.80
N LEU A 7 -1.40 -17.81 5.45
CA LEU A 7 -1.81 -18.39 4.18
C LEU A 7 -2.98 -19.34 4.43
N VAL A 8 -4.09 -19.14 3.73
CA VAL A 8 -5.27 -20.00 3.79
C VAL A 8 -5.35 -20.85 2.53
N VAL A 9 -5.45 -22.16 2.71
CA VAL A 9 -5.51 -23.15 1.62
C VAL A 9 -6.86 -23.87 1.68
N PRO A 10 -7.72 -23.70 0.66
CA PRO A 10 -9.02 -24.37 0.59
C PRO A 10 -8.84 -25.83 0.11
N LEU A 11 -8.88 -26.78 1.02
CA LEU A 11 -8.61 -28.21 0.75
C LEU A 11 -9.69 -28.85 -0.14
N ASN A 12 -10.92 -28.34 -0.10
CA ASN A 12 -12.02 -28.78 -0.97
C ASN A 12 -11.86 -28.38 -2.46
N GLN A 13 -10.88 -27.54 -2.76
CA GLN A 13 -10.50 -27.22 -4.15
C GLN A 13 -9.32 -28.09 -4.65
N ILE A 14 -8.64 -28.75 -3.72
CA ILE A 14 -7.45 -29.57 -3.99
C ILE A 14 -7.81 -31.06 -4.04
N PHE A 15 -8.68 -31.49 -3.13
CA PHE A 15 -9.07 -32.90 -2.97
C PHE A 15 -10.53 -33.11 -3.31
N ALA A 16 -10.84 -34.27 -3.89
CA ALA A 16 -12.19 -34.74 -4.16
C ALA A 16 -12.34 -36.17 -3.66
N ASP A 17 -13.56 -36.53 -3.26
CA ASP A 17 -13.92 -37.87 -2.81
C ASP A 17 -15.37 -38.16 -3.24
N ASP A 18 -15.69 -39.40 -3.61
CA ASP A 18 -17.01 -39.87 -4.00
C ASP A 18 -18.03 -39.85 -2.85
N ASN A 19 -17.56 -39.92 -1.61
CA ASN A 19 -18.36 -39.79 -0.39
C ASN A 19 -18.37 -38.38 0.19
N GLY A 20 -17.76 -37.41 -0.54
CA GLY A 20 -17.70 -36.00 -0.21
C GLY A 20 -16.48 -35.59 0.59
N VAL A 21 -15.87 -34.49 0.21
CA VAL A 21 -14.63 -33.95 0.79
C VAL A 21 -14.72 -33.68 2.30
N ALA A 22 -15.91 -33.41 2.82
CA ALA A 22 -16.13 -33.19 4.25
C ALA A 22 -15.88 -34.45 5.10
N ASN A 23 -15.85 -35.64 4.52
CA ASN A 23 -15.59 -36.92 5.18
C ASN A 23 -14.09 -37.28 5.17
N LEU A 24 -13.25 -36.49 4.52
CA LEU A 24 -11.81 -36.68 4.50
C LEU A 24 -11.15 -36.10 5.77
N THR A 25 -10.11 -36.80 6.24
CA THR A 25 -9.20 -36.29 7.25
C THR A 25 -7.97 -35.68 6.56
N PHE A 26 -7.64 -34.44 6.89
CA PHE A 26 -6.51 -33.73 6.27
C PHE A 26 -5.34 -33.64 7.24
N THR A 27 -4.12 -33.78 6.70
CA THR A 27 -2.87 -33.63 7.45
C THR A 27 -1.80 -32.96 6.58
N VAL A 28 -0.77 -32.45 7.24
CA VAL A 28 0.46 -31.93 6.61
C VAL A 28 1.62 -32.81 7.03
N PRO A 29 1.86 -33.93 6.33
CA PRO A 29 2.86 -34.94 6.76
C PRO A 29 4.30 -34.43 6.58
N ASN A 30 4.56 -33.47 5.71
CA ASN A 30 5.90 -32.96 5.49
C ASN A 30 5.93 -31.47 5.17
N ASN A 31 6.95 -30.81 5.68
CA ASN A 31 7.37 -29.45 5.34
C ASN A 31 8.90 -29.42 5.31
N THR A 32 9.47 -29.21 4.13
CA THR A 32 10.94 -29.23 3.95
C THR A 32 11.64 -28.01 4.58
N ASN A 33 10.88 -26.99 4.96
CA ASN A 33 11.41 -25.81 5.66
C ASN A 33 10.44 -25.35 6.76
N ALA A 34 10.52 -26.03 7.91
CA ALA A 34 9.66 -25.75 9.05
C ALA A 34 9.80 -24.32 9.61
N ALA A 35 10.92 -23.64 9.34
CA ALA A 35 11.15 -22.28 9.82
C ALA A 35 10.22 -21.24 9.19
N LEU A 36 9.56 -21.54 8.06
CA LEU A 36 8.64 -20.62 7.38
C LEU A 36 7.28 -20.51 8.08
N ILE A 37 6.88 -21.52 8.85
CA ILE A 37 5.55 -21.66 9.43
C ILE A 37 5.66 -21.74 10.95
N SER A 38 5.03 -20.82 11.66
CA SER A 38 4.97 -20.81 13.13
C SER A 38 3.80 -21.63 13.69
N ASN A 39 2.72 -21.77 12.91
CA ASN A 39 1.56 -22.56 13.30
C ASN A 39 0.81 -23.11 12.08
N THR A 40 0.22 -24.29 12.26
CA THR A 40 -0.62 -24.98 11.24
C THR A 40 -1.95 -25.33 11.88
N GLN A 41 -3.05 -24.89 11.28
CA GLN A 41 -4.41 -25.16 11.77
C GLN A 41 -5.27 -25.69 10.62
N ILE A 42 -5.97 -26.80 10.87
CA ILE A 42 -6.96 -27.37 9.96
C ILE A 42 -8.33 -27.30 10.64
N ALA A 43 -9.29 -26.66 9.96
CA ALA A 43 -10.68 -26.53 10.41
C ALA A 43 -11.61 -26.92 9.25
N GLY A 44 -12.20 -28.11 9.34
CA GLY A 44 -12.97 -28.70 8.24
C GLY A 44 -12.12 -28.81 6.97
N THR A 45 -12.55 -28.18 5.89
CA THR A 45 -11.84 -28.18 4.60
C THR A 45 -10.92 -26.96 4.41
N GLN A 46 -10.60 -26.23 5.47
CA GLN A 46 -9.72 -25.07 5.42
C GLN A 46 -8.44 -25.33 6.19
N LEU A 47 -7.30 -25.20 5.55
CA LEU A 47 -5.97 -25.23 6.16
C LEU A 47 -5.43 -23.80 6.24
N THR A 48 -4.96 -23.40 7.42
CA THR A 48 -4.35 -22.10 7.65
C THR A 48 -2.93 -22.29 8.17
N PHE A 49 -1.95 -21.71 7.49
CA PHE A 49 -0.59 -21.56 7.97
C PHE A 49 -0.40 -20.16 8.54
N THR A 50 0.11 -20.05 9.76
CA THR A 50 0.64 -18.78 10.27
C THR A 50 2.12 -18.72 9.92
N LEU A 51 2.52 -17.67 9.17
CA LEU A 51 3.90 -17.48 8.75
C LEU A 51 4.76 -16.95 9.90
N SER A 52 6.00 -17.39 9.98
CA SER A 52 6.95 -16.99 11.04
C SER A 52 7.60 -15.62 10.77
N GLY A 53 7.49 -15.09 9.55
CA GLY A 53 8.25 -13.93 9.08
C GLY A 53 9.65 -14.27 8.56
N THR A 54 10.07 -15.53 8.65
CA THR A 54 11.33 -16.00 8.04
C THR A 54 11.14 -16.16 6.53
N THR A 55 12.11 -15.68 5.76
CA THR A 55 12.09 -15.80 4.30
C THR A 55 12.74 -17.12 3.86
N GLY A 56 12.32 -17.60 2.70
CA GLY A 56 12.86 -18.85 2.13
C GLY A 56 11.82 -19.61 1.33
N THR A 57 12.22 -20.76 0.84
CA THR A 57 11.37 -21.67 0.08
C THR A 57 11.26 -23.01 0.79
N GLY A 58 10.07 -23.59 0.79
CA GLY A 58 9.81 -24.93 1.33
C GLY A 58 8.79 -25.66 0.47
N VAL A 59 8.85 -26.98 0.45
CA VAL A 59 7.83 -27.83 -0.16
C VAL A 59 6.94 -28.39 0.95
N ILE A 60 5.64 -28.16 0.82
CA ILE A 60 4.61 -28.61 1.74
C ILE A 60 3.91 -29.81 1.11
N THR A 61 3.82 -30.91 1.86
CA THR A 61 3.01 -32.07 1.46
C THR A 61 1.68 -32.03 2.21
N LEU A 62 0.60 -32.15 1.46
CA LEU A 62 -0.76 -32.28 2.00
C LEU A 62 -1.23 -33.72 1.78
N ARG A 63 -1.95 -34.27 2.76
CA ARG A 63 -2.56 -35.60 2.66
C ARG A 63 -4.04 -35.50 3.00
N ALA A 64 -4.86 -36.14 2.18
CA ALA A 64 -6.27 -36.41 2.46
C ALA A 64 -6.43 -37.92 2.65
N THR A 65 -7.10 -38.34 3.72
CA THR A 65 -7.32 -39.74 4.08
C THR A 65 -8.83 -39.97 4.26
N ASP A 66 -9.37 -41.02 3.67
CA ASP A 66 -10.76 -41.46 3.82
C ASP A 66 -10.99 -42.31 5.10
N ALA A 67 -12.25 -42.70 5.33
CA ALA A 67 -12.63 -43.53 6.48
C ALA A 67 -12.07 -44.98 6.42
N SER A 68 -11.69 -45.42 5.22
CA SER A 68 -11.09 -46.75 5.01
C SER A 68 -9.55 -46.74 5.14
N THR A 69 -8.97 -45.59 5.50
CA THR A 69 -7.53 -45.34 5.64
C THR A 69 -6.77 -45.25 4.30
N ALA A 70 -7.46 -45.26 3.17
CA ALA A 70 -6.84 -44.94 1.88
C ALA A 70 -6.51 -43.42 1.84
N PHE A 71 -5.41 -43.07 1.24
CA PHE A 71 -5.00 -41.67 1.20
C PHE A 71 -4.41 -41.27 -0.14
N VAL A 72 -4.43 -39.95 -0.40
CA VAL A 72 -3.75 -39.31 -1.49
C VAL A 72 -2.92 -38.14 -0.96
N GLU A 73 -1.78 -37.90 -1.58
CA GLU A 73 -0.92 -36.78 -1.26
C GLU A 73 -0.72 -35.86 -2.47
N THR A 74 -0.57 -34.59 -2.19
CA THR A 74 -0.12 -33.58 -3.14
C THR A 74 0.90 -32.65 -2.48
N THR A 75 1.68 -31.93 -3.30
CA THR A 75 2.68 -30.99 -2.80
C THR A 75 2.53 -29.66 -3.46
N PHE A 76 2.86 -28.60 -2.73
CA PHE A 76 3.05 -27.27 -3.31
C PHE A 76 4.31 -26.61 -2.73
N GLN A 77 4.89 -25.69 -3.48
CA GLN A 77 5.99 -24.89 -3.02
C GLN A 77 5.46 -23.67 -2.28
N LEU A 78 5.90 -23.46 -1.04
CA LEU A 78 5.69 -22.23 -0.29
C LEU A 78 6.95 -21.40 -0.40
N GLN A 79 6.85 -20.22 -1.00
CA GLN A 79 7.91 -19.22 -1.00
C GLN A 79 7.48 -18.06 -0.11
N VAL A 80 8.23 -17.82 0.96
CA VAL A 80 8.09 -16.61 1.79
C VAL A 80 9.23 -15.68 1.41
N THR A 81 8.88 -14.63 0.73
CA THR A 81 9.82 -13.54 0.42
C THR A 81 9.78 -12.50 1.52
N THR A 82 10.86 -11.75 1.71
CA THR A 82 10.69 -10.46 2.34
C THR A 82 9.55 -9.77 1.57
N SER A 83 8.50 -9.34 2.26
CA SER A 83 7.72 -8.26 1.71
C SER A 83 8.76 -7.25 1.20
N SER A 84 8.83 -7.04 -0.11
CA SER A 84 9.46 -5.83 -0.62
C SER A 84 8.63 -4.75 0.03
N GLY A 85 9.10 -4.25 1.17
CA GLY A 85 8.43 -3.25 1.96
C GLY A 85 8.03 -2.18 0.95
N THR A 86 6.86 -1.59 1.11
CA THR A 86 6.57 -0.32 0.40
C THR A 86 7.89 0.41 0.34
N PRO A 87 8.42 0.68 -0.89
CA PRO A 87 9.77 1.20 -1.02
C PRO A 87 9.94 2.31 -0.01
N GLU A 88 10.91 2.16 0.91
CA GLU A 88 11.08 3.13 1.98
C GLU A 88 11.38 4.48 1.36
N LEU A 89 10.69 5.51 1.81
CA LEU A 89 10.99 6.87 1.38
C LEU A 89 12.28 7.32 2.06
N VAL A 90 13.30 7.53 1.26
CA VAL A 90 14.60 8.07 1.69
C VAL A 90 14.74 9.53 1.26
N ASN A 91 15.71 10.25 1.85
CA ASN A 91 15.97 11.66 1.55
C ASN A 91 14.71 12.54 1.68
N VAL A 92 13.97 12.37 2.77
CA VAL A 92 12.71 13.08 2.96
C VAL A 92 12.97 14.56 3.22
N ILE A 93 12.39 15.42 2.36
CA ILE A 93 12.37 16.87 2.50
C ILE A 93 11.01 17.25 3.09
N ARG A 94 10.98 18.09 4.13
CA ARG A 94 9.75 18.59 4.74
C ARG A 94 9.78 20.10 4.81
N ILE A 95 8.75 20.76 4.29
CA ILE A 95 8.60 22.23 4.24
C ILE A 95 7.34 22.62 5.01
N ASN A 96 7.49 23.51 5.98
CA ASN A 96 6.37 24.13 6.69
C ASN A 96 5.88 25.33 5.90
N SER A 97 4.88 25.13 5.05
CA SER A 97 4.39 26.15 4.12
C SER A 97 3.75 27.32 4.84
N GLY A 98 4.24 28.52 4.57
CA GLY A 98 3.81 29.75 5.23
C GLY A 98 4.33 29.93 6.65
N GLY A 99 5.14 28.98 7.17
CA GLY A 99 5.62 28.97 8.54
C GLY A 99 7.14 28.90 8.71
N PRO A 100 7.63 29.07 9.94
CA PRO A 100 9.04 28.90 10.30
C PRO A 100 9.42 27.41 10.36
N ALA A 101 10.73 27.14 10.47
CA ALA A 101 11.21 25.78 10.71
C ALA A 101 10.67 25.20 12.03
N GLN A 102 10.37 23.89 12.02
CA GLN A 102 9.84 23.14 13.16
C GLN A 102 10.57 21.81 13.29
N THR A 103 10.67 21.29 14.53
CA THR A 103 11.27 19.97 14.79
C THR A 103 10.38 19.18 15.75
N PHE A 104 10.05 17.94 15.37
CA PHE A 104 9.25 17.01 16.15
C PHE A 104 10.02 15.70 16.29
N GLY A 105 10.67 15.49 17.43
CA GLY A 105 11.56 14.34 17.60
C GLY A 105 12.71 14.36 16.59
N SER A 106 12.78 13.36 15.73
CA SER A 106 13.78 13.27 14.65
C SER A 106 13.33 13.93 13.34
N GLU A 107 12.08 14.38 13.23
CA GLU A 107 11.56 15.01 12.03
C GLU A 107 11.81 16.51 12.02
N THR A 108 12.49 16.99 11.01
CA THR A 108 12.74 18.43 10.80
C THR A 108 11.95 18.92 9.58
N TRP A 109 11.14 19.93 9.79
CA TRP A 109 10.46 20.71 8.77
C TRP A 109 11.23 22.01 8.60
N VAL A 110 11.72 22.28 7.39
CA VAL A 110 12.37 23.56 7.10
C VAL A 110 11.34 24.66 6.97
N ALA A 111 11.76 25.91 7.14
CA ALA A 111 10.91 27.06 6.87
C ALA A 111 10.46 27.08 5.41
N ASP A 112 9.35 27.78 5.14
CA ASP A 112 8.78 27.92 3.82
C ASP A 112 9.77 28.45 2.80
N GLN A 113 9.98 27.72 1.73
CA GLN A 113 10.92 28.02 0.65
C GLN A 113 10.55 27.33 -0.67
N TYR A 114 11.25 27.70 -1.75
CA TYR A 114 11.05 27.16 -3.11
C TYR A 114 9.68 27.50 -3.74
N PHE A 115 9.01 28.53 -3.25
CA PHE A 115 7.72 28.97 -3.74
C PHE A 115 7.82 30.22 -4.61
N THR A 116 6.78 30.40 -5.44
CA THR A 116 6.48 31.65 -6.14
C THR A 116 5.01 31.99 -5.93
N GLY A 117 4.75 33.23 -5.53
CA GLY A 117 3.41 33.75 -5.26
C GLY A 117 2.86 33.40 -3.88
N GLY A 118 1.58 33.72 -3.69
CA GLY A 118 0.85 33.50 -2.45
C GLY A 118 1.23 34.44 -1.30
N SER A 119 0.40 34.43 -0.28
CA SER A 119 0.58 35.11 1.02
C SER A 119 0.54 34.09 2.14
N THR A 120 0.82 34.50 3.37
CA THR A 120 0.81 33.60 4.54
C THR A 120 -0.27 34.00 5.53
N TYR A 121 -0.83 32.98 6.19
CA TYR A 121 -1.78 33.14 7.30
C TYR A 121 -1.48 32.14 8.40
N SER A 122 -1.84 32.44 9.64
CA SER A 122 -1.64 31.54 10.77
C SER A 122 -2.70 31.70 11.85
N VAL A 123 -2.91 30.63 12.60
CA VAL A 123 -3.77 30.58 13.78
C VAL A 123 -3.03 29.95 14.95
N GLY A 124 -3.57 30.14 16.18
CA GLY A 124 -3.01 29.47 17.37
C GLY A 124 -3.92 28.37 17.93
N SER A 125 -5.00 28.02 17.22
CA SER A 125 -5.96 27.00 17.66
C SER A 125 -5.39 25.59 17.46
N ALA A 126 -5.81 24.66 18.34
CA ALA A 126 -5.46 23.25 18.19
C ALA A 126 -6.01 22.66 16.87
N ILE A 127 -5.27 21.75 16.28
CA ILE A 127 -5.62 21.05 15.05
C ILE A 127 -5.88 19.58 15.39
N SER A 128 -7.06 19.08 15.10
CA SER A 128 -7.39 17.67 15.31
C SER A 128 -6.68 16.75 14.31
N ASN A 129 -6.60 15.44 14.61
CA ASN A 129 -5.97 14.41 13.79
C ASN A 129 -4.46 14.58 13.56
N THR A 130 -3.77 15.31 14.42
CA THR A 130 -2.32 15.46 14.39
C THR A 130 -1.75 15.64 15.79
N THR A 131 -0.45 15.37 15.95
CA THR A 131 0.38 15.76 17.09
C THR A 131 1.38 16.85 16.71
N GLN A 132 1.31 17.36 15.48
CA GLN A 132 2.19 18.36 14.92
C GLN A 132 1.39 19.61 14.52
N ASP A 133 0.63 20.17 15.44
CA ASP A 133 -0.28 21.30 15.21
C ASP A 133 0.37 22.44 14.44
N GLN A 134 1.65 22.76 14.75
CA GLN A 134 2.37 23.90 14.20
C GLN A 134 2.50 23.84 12.66
N ILE A 135 2.50 22.65 12.07
CA ILE A 135 2.54 22.50 10.61
C ILE A 135 1.21 22.92 9.98
N TYR A 136 0.10 22.64 10.65
CA TYR A 136 -1.25 22.92 10.14
C TYR A 136 -1.81 24.26 10.60
N GLN A 137 -1.16 24.91 11.59
CA GLN A 137 -1.50 26.24 12.08
C GLN A 137 -1.01 27.37 11.17
N THR A 138 -0.18 27.03 10.19
CA THR A 138 0.32 27.97 9.17
C THR A 138 -0.11 27.53 7.78
N GLU A 139 -0.23 28.47 6.87
CA GLU A 139 -0.52 28.19 5.48
C GLU A 139 0.12 29.21 4.54
N ARG A 140 0.46 28.77 3.33
CA ARG A 140 0.62 29.66 2.19
C ARG A 140 -0.64 29.55 1.35
N PHE A 141 -1.28 30.70 1.03
CA PHE A 141 -2.55 30.76 0.33
C PHE A 141 -2.49 31.68 -0.89
N GLY A 142 -3.39 31.47 -1.86
CA GLY A 142 -3.45 32.15 -3.15
C GLY A 142 -3.06 31.23 -4.29
N ASN A 143 -2.83 31.79 -5.47
CA ASN A 143 -2.16 31.05 -6.54
C ASN A 143 -0.68 30.94 -6.20
N VAL A 144 -0.22 29.73 -5.97
CA VAL A 144 1.15 29.45 -5.57
C VAL A 144 1.73 28.26 -6.33
N GLN A 145 3.01 28.35 -6.62
CA GLN A 145 3.80 27.27 -7.22
C GLN A 145 5.01 26.97 -6.35
N TYR A 146 5.33 25.70 -6.21
CA TYR A 146 6.57 25.23 -5.61
C TYR A 146 7.41 24.53 -6.68
N HIS A 147 8.72 24.84 -6.70
CA HIS A 147 9.74 24.18 -7.51
C HIS A 147 10.81 23.64 -6.56
N ILE A 148 10.65 22.42 -6.11
CA ILE A 148 11.44 21.86 -4.99
C ILE A 148 12.54 20.98 -5.55
N PRO A 149 13.84 21.33 -5.35
CA PRO A 149 14.94 20.49 -5.81
C PRO A 149 15.00 19.19 -5.02
N VAL A 150 15.15 18.07 -5.73
CA VAL A 150 15.23 16.73 -5.16
C VAL A 150 16.49 16.00 -5.62
N THR A 151 16.83 14.88 -5.00
CA THR A 151 18.07 14.15 -5.25
C THR A 151 17.99 13.33 -6.55
N GLY A 152 18.05 14.04 -7.68
CA GLY A 152 18.11 13.48 -9.03
C GLY A 152 16.85 12.74 -9.46
N ALA A 153 16.89 12.18 -10.67
CA ALA A 153 15.78 11.43 -11.25
C ALA A 153 15.40 10.19 -10.43
N GLY A 154 14.12 9.80 -10.49
CA GLY A 154 13.61 8.64 -9.77
C GLY A 154 12.11 8.70 -9.50
N THR A 155 11.62 7.73 -8.74
CA THR A 155 10.22 7.69 -8.31
C THR A 155 10.08 8.32 -6.93
N TYR A 156 9.10 9.19 -6.77
CA TYR A 156 8.87 9.97 -5.56
C TYR A 156 7.44 9.85 -5.06
N ALA A 157 7.24 10.18 -3.80
CA ALA A 157 5.94 10.48 -3.22
C ALA A 157 5.96 11.88 -2.62
N VAL A 158 4.83 12.58 -2.71
CA VAL A 158 4.59 13.89 -2.10
C VAL A 158 3.38 13.79 -1.19
N ASP A 159 3.56 14.08 0.09
CA ASP A 159 2.48 14.25 1.04
C ASP A 159 2.17 15.76 1.17
N LEU A 160 0.97 16.14 0.79
CA LEU A 160 0.42 17.48 0.89
C LEU A 160 -0.38 17.60 2.19
N HIS A 161 0.15 18.36 3.14
CA HIS A 161 -0.45 18.59 4.45
C HIS A 161 -1.36 19.81 4.39
N LEU A 162 -2.62 19.62 4.71
CA LEU A 162 -3.70 20.59 4.55
C LEU A 162 -4.55 20.67 5.82
N ALA A 163 -5.01 21.84 6.18
CA ALA A 163 -6.10 22.04 7.13
C ALA A 163 -6.87 23.32 6.74
N GLU A 164 -8.19 23.31 6.78
CA GLU A 164 -8.95 24.55 6.66
C GLU A 164 -8.91 25.29 8.00
N ILE A 165 -8.24 26.42 8.04
CA ILE A 165 -8.01 27.17 9.28
C ILE A 165 -8.70 28.55 9.31
N TYR A 166 -9.45 28.90 8.25
CA TYR A 166 -10.13 30.17 8.13
C TYR A 166 -11.65 30.02 8.03
N PHE A 167 -12.14 29.24 7.07
CA PHE A 167 -13.57 29.03 6.86
C PHE A 167 -14.13 27.87 7.72
N THR A 168 -15.44 27.95 7.99
CA THR A 168 -16.17 26.94 8.76
C THR A 168 -17.26 26.25 7.95
N THR A 169 -17.49 26.66 6.70
CA THR A 169 -18.60 26.23 5.86
C THR A 169 -18.08 25.70 4.53
N ALA A 170 -18.60 24.54 4.10
CA ALA A 170 -18.33 23.99 2.77
C ALA A 170 -18.72 24.97 1.65
N GLY A 171 -18.02 24.93 0.54
CA GLY A 171 -18.20 25.83 -0.60
C GLY A 171 -17.49 27.18 -0.46
N SER A 172 -16.96 27.53 0.71
CA SER A 172 -16.31 28.82 0.95
C SER A 172 -14.91 28.90 0.36
N ARG A 173 -14.22 27.76 0.21
CA ARG A 173 -12.93 27.63 -0.44
C ARG A 173 -12.91 26.39 -1.34
N VAL A 174 -12.59 26.61 -2.61
CA VAL A 174 -12.44 25.53 -3.60
C VAL A 174 -11.20 25.82 -4.44
N PHE A 175 -10.35 24.83 -4.65
CA PHE A 175 -9.11 25.00 -5.38
C PHE A 175 -8.66 23.73 -6.10
N ASN A 176 -7.69 23.90 -7.00
CA ASN A 176 -7.08 22.78 -7.72
C ASN A 176 -5.63 22.59 -7.26
N ILE A 177 -5.18 21.35 -7.32
CA ILE A 177 -3.79 20.94 -7.10
C ILE A 177 -3.33 20.16 -8.33
N ASN A 178 -2.13 20.48 -8.82
CA ASN A 178 -1.45 19.75 -9.87
C ASN A 178 0.00 19.48 -9.40
N VAL A 179 0.42 18.23 -9.43
CA VAL A 179 1.78 17.81 -9.10
C VAL A 179 2.39 17.16 -10.33
N GLU A 180 3.65 17.51 -10.64
CA GLU A 180 4.44 16.92 -11.72
C GLU A 180 3.69 16.91 -13.06
N ASN A 181 3.29 18.08 -13.52
CA ASN A 181 2.65 18.27 -14.84
C ASN A 181 1.47 17.31 -15.09
N GLY A 182 0.66 17.06 -14.05
CA GLY A 182 -0.56 16.26 -14.14
C GLY A 182 -0.40 14.79 -13.75
N GLN A 183 0.75 14.37 -13.24
CA GLN A 183 0.89 13.01 -12.69
C GLN A 183 -0.01 12.79 -11.46
N PHE A 184 -0.29 13.86 -10.70
CA PHE A 184 -1.34 13.88 -9.69
C PHE A 184 -2.16 15.16 -9.80
N VAL A 185 -3.49 15.02 -9.86
CA VAL A 185 -4.42 16.14 -9.99
C VAL A 185 -5.56 16.00 -8.98
N ARG A 186 -5.91 17.09 -8.32
CA ARG A 186 -7.16 17.25 -7.55
C ARG A 186 -7.84 18.53 -8.04
N ASN A 187 -8.98 18.38 -8.68
CA ASN A 187 -9.80 19.49 -9.16
C ASN A 187 -10.94 19.74 -8.20
N ASN A 188 -11.28 21.03 -8.02
CA ASN A 188 -12.40 21.49 -7.20
C ASN A 188 -12.38 20.91 -5.77
N LEU A 189 -11.21 20.89 -5.14
CA LEU A 189 -11.04 20.42 -3.78
C LEU A 189 -11.63 21.44 -2.80
N ASP A 190 -12.62 21.00 -2.04
CA ASP A 190 -13.14 21.64 -0.83
C ASP A 190 -12.83 20.75 0.36
N LEU A 191 -11.99 21.23 1.28
CA LEU A 191 -11.53 20.43 2.42
C LEU A 191 -12.67 20.12 3.39
N ILE A 192 -13.56 21.07 3.66
CA ILE A 192 -14.68 20.88 4.58
C ILE A 192 -15.70 19.90 3.99
N GLN A 193 -16.04 20.06 2.71
CA GLN A 193 -16.96 19.15 2.03
C GLN A 193 -16.43 17.72 1.94
N SER A 194 -15.13 17.56 1.70
CA SER A 194 -14.52 16.27 1.42
C SER A 194 -14.11 15.50 2.68
N TYR A 195 -13.73 16.21 3.75
CA TYR A 195 -13.06 15.58 4.90
C TYR A 195 -13.71 15.93 6.26
N GLY A 196 -14.64 16.88 6.30
CA GLY A 196 -15.34 17.26 7.53
C GLY A 196 -14.93 18.65 8.05
N PRO A 197 -15.13 18.93 9.34
CA PRO A 197 -15.03 20.29 9.87
C PRO A 197 -13.63 20.89 9.70
N ASN A 198 -13.56 22.23 9.82
CA ASN A 198 -12.28 22.94 9.86
C ASN A 198 -11.41 22.54 11.07
N MET A 199 -10.20 23.04 11.16
CA MET A 199 -9.21 22.74 12.21
C MET A 199 -8.89 21.25 12.34
N GLN A 200 -8.83 20.56 11.20
CA GLN A 200 -8.49 19.15 11.09
C GLN A 200 -7.33 18.95 10.12
N ALA A 201 -6.35 18.16 10.52
CA ALA A 201 -5.23 17.77 9.67
C ALA A 201 -5.66 16.74 8.62
N ILE A 202 -5.30 17.01 7.38
CA ILE A 202 -5.56 16.19 6.19
C ILE A 202 -4.24 16.01 5.47
N VAL A 203 -3.96 14.77 5.03
CA VAL A 203 -2.81 14.48 4.17
C VAL A 203 -3.29 13.89 2.86
N LEU A 204 -2.95 14.54 1.76
CA LEU A 204 -3.17 14.03 0.41
C LEU A 204 -1.83 13.54 -0.15
N ARG A 205 -1.77 12.26 -0.48
CA ARG A 205 -0.58 11.66 -1.05
C ARG A 205 -0.65 11.59 -2.57
N ALA A 206 0.31 12.21 -3.22
CA ALA A 206 0.65 11.99 -4.63
C ALA A 206 1.77 10.94 -4.67
N ASP A 207 1.46 9.78 -5.23
CA ASP A 207 2.32 8.61 -5.18
C ASP A 207 2.87 8.24 -6.57
N ASN A 208 3.98 7.50 -6.60
CA ASN A 208 4.60 7.01 -7.83
C ASN A 208 4.93 8.11 -8.87
N LEU A 209 5.32 9.28 -8.40
CA LEU A 209 5.70 10.40 -9.28
C LEU A 209 7.04 10.10 -9.96
N ASN A 210 7.06 10.11 -11.29
CA ASN A 210 8.28 9.95 -12.06
C ASN A 210 8.94 11.30 -12.30
N VAL A 211 10.02 11.57 -11.59
CA VAL A 211 10.81 12.81 -11.70
C VAL A 211 12.05 12.56 -12.54
N THR A 212 12.24 13.34 -13.58
CA THR A 212 13.35 13.15 -14.53
C THR A 212 14.38 14.28 -14.53
N ASP A 213 13.98 15.47 -14.08
CA ASP A 213 14.79 16.70 -14.09
C ASP A 213 15.39 17.07 -12.72
N GLY A 214 15.04 16.32 -11.67
CA GLY A 214 15.50 16.59 -10.31
C GLY A 214 14.72 17.69 -9.60
N MET A 215 13.53 18.03 -10.07
CA MET A 215 12.63 19.01 -9.46
C MET A 215 11.26 18.37 -9.22
N ILE A 216 10.61 18.74 -8.13
CA ILE A 216 9.19 18.46 -7.90
C ILE A 216 8.41 19.77 -8.07
N ASP A 217 7.50 19.77 -9.05
CA ASP A 217 6.64 20.88 -9.36
C ASP A 217 5.25 20.69 -8.77
N ILE A 218 4.78 21.68 -8.00
CA ILE A 218 3.44 21.66 -7.39
C ILE A 218 2.76 23.00 -7.67
N VAL A 219 1.58 22.96 -8.28
CA VAL A 219 0.80 24.14 -8.62
C VAL A 219 -0.54 24.11 -7.90
N PHE A 220 -0.82 25.18 -7.16
CA PHE A 220 -2.10 25.43 -6.50
C PHE A 220 -2.84 26.55 -7.23
N THR A 221 -4.07 26.30 -7.65
CA THR A 221 -4.87 27.25 -8.42
C THR A 221 -6.22 27.49 -7.77
N THR A 222 -6.56 28.73 -7.58
CA THR A 222 -7.83 29.18 -6.99
C THR A 222 -9.03 28.89 -7.90
N VAL A 223 -10.15 28.43 -7.32
CA VAL A 223 -11.47 28.33 -7.96
C VAL A 223 -12.48 29.20 -7.23
N VAL A 224 -12.61 29.01 -5.90
CA VAL A 224 -13.40 29.89 -5.02
C VAL A 224 -12.49 30.32 -3.88
N ASP A 225 -12.42 31.59 -3.59
CA ASP A 225 -11.50 32.22 -2.66
C ASP A 225 -10.03 31.86 -3.04
N ASN A 226 -9.22 31.38 -2.14
CA ASN A 226 -7.78 31.13 -2.36
C ASN A 226 -7.44 29.63 -2.24
N ALA A 227 -6.57 29.15 -3.11
CA ALA A 227 -5.91 27.88 -2.88
C ALA A 227 -5.01 27.96 -1.64
N LYS A 228 -4.61 26.82 -1.06
CA LYS A 228 -3.78 26.79 0.15
C LYS A 228 -2.98 25.51 0.30
N ILE A 229 -1.92 25.61 1.09
CA ILE A 229 -1.11 24.47 1.56
C ILE A 229 -0.51 24.80 2.93
N SER A 230 -0.47 23.83 3.84
CA SER A 230 0.10 23.96 5.19
C SER A 230 1.50 23.36 5.30
N GLY A 231 1.76 22.25 4.62
CA GLY A 231 3.09 21.64 4.60
C GLY A 231 3.24 20.66 3.44
N ILE A 232 4.49 20.44 3.04
CA ILE A 232 4.86 19.53 1.95
C ILE A 232 5.95 18.60 2.46
N ALA A 233 5.73 17.29 2.34
CA ALA A 233 6.77 16.30 2.60
C ALA A 233 7.01 15.48 1.32
N ILE A 234 8.27 15.36 0.92
CA ILE A 234 8.69 14.67 -0.31
C ILE A 234 9.69 13.59 0.07
N GLY A 235 9.46 12.36 -0.38
CA GLY A 235 10.41 11.27 -0.23
C GLY A 235 10.68 10.58 -1.56
N LYS A 236 11.93 10.21 -1.79
CA LYS A 236 12.31 9.36 -2.91
C LYS A 236 12.14 7.91 -2.52
N TYR A 237 11.54 7.12 -3.37
CA TYR A 237 11.57 5.68 -3.17
C TYR A 237 13.00 5.15 -3.28
N SER A 238 13.42 4.40 -2.26
CA SER A 238 14.70 3.69 -2.35
C SER A 238 14.65 2.83 -3.61
N SER A 239 15.65 2.96 -4.47
CA SER A 239 15.82 2.02 -5.57
C SER A 239 16.26 0.66 -4.98
N THR A 240 15.34 -0.09 -4.43
CA THR A 240 15.47 -1.52 -4.52
C THR A 240 15.32 -1.79 -6.01
N THR A 241 16.37 -2.27 -6.66
CA THR A 241 16.22 -2.87 -7.98
C THR A 241 14.98 -3.77 -7.87
N PRO A 242 13.92 -3.58 -8.68
CA PRO A 242 12.83 -4.54 -8.68
C PRO A 242 13.49 -5.91 -8.79
N PRO A 243 13.10 -6.93 -8.02
CA PRO A 243 13.62 -8.26 -8.27
C PRO A 243 13.48 -8.49 -9.77
N ALA A 244 14.56 -8.93 -10.40
CA ALA A 244 14.55 -9.16 -11.84
C ALA A 244 13.29 -9.98 -12.13
N ASN A 245 12.44 -9.49 -13.03
CA ASN A 245 11.21 -10.19 -13.40
C ASN A 245 11.55 -11.66 -13.63
N THR A 246 11.10 -12.52 -12.77
CA THR A 246 11.30 -13.95 -12.90
C THR A 246 10.15 -14.50 -13.76
N PRO A 247 10.45 -15.39 -14.72
CA PRO A 247 9.39 -16.01 -15.51
C PRO A 247 8.33 -16.65 -14.59
N PRO A 248 7.05 -16.63 -14.97
CA PRO A 248 5.98 -17.29 -14.21
C PRO A 248 6.38 -18.71 -13.83
N THR A 249 6.13 -19.08 -12.61
CA THR A 249 6.44 -20.41 -12.09
C THR A 249 5.17 -21.22 -11.91
N VAL A 250 5.27 -22.54 -12.01
CA VAL A 250 4.19 -23.45 -11.63
C VAL A 250 4.10 -23.43 -10.10
N ALA A 251 3.16 -22.64 -9.57
CA ALA A 251 2.93 -22.53 -8.12
C ALA A 251 2.36 -23.80 -7.51
N GLN A 252 1.68 -24.61 -8.35
CA GLN A 252 1.07 -25.87 -7.91
C GLN A 252 1.06 -26.87 -9.07
N VAL A 253 1.52 -28.08 -8.81
CA VAL A 253 1.32 -29.19 -9.75
C VAL A 253 -0.14 -29.65 -9.61
N TYR A 254 -0.92 -29.48 -10.68
CA TYR A 254 -2.30 -29.99 -10.69
C TYR A 254 -2.25 -31.52 -10.67
N PRO A 255 -2.91 -32.18 -9.69
CA PRO A 255 -2.85 -33.64 -9.59
C PRO A 255 -3.47 -34.31 -10.82
N ASN A 256 -2.99 -35.50 -11.18
CA ASN A 256 -3.58 -36.28 -12.25
C ASN A 256 -5.07 -36.47 -11.98
N GLN A 257 -5.90 -36.10 -12.94
CA GLN A 257 -7.35 -36.23 -12.84
C GLN A 257 -7.79 -37.53 -13.51
N SER A 258 -8.58 -38.34 -12.80
CA SER A 258 -9.31 -39.45 -13.39
C SER A 258 -10.76 -39.05 -13.51
N VAL A 259 -11.26 -38.91 -14.74
CA VAL A 259 -12.65 -38.53 -15.01
C VAL A 259 -13.40 -39.70 -15.66
N PRO A 260 -14.68 -39.95 -15.30
CA PRO A 260 -15.49 -40.94 -15.97
C PRO A 260 -15.64 -40.58 -17.46
N SER A 261 -15.72 -41.58 -18.31
CA SER A 261 -15.90 -41.40 -19.77
C SER A 261 -17.18 -40.66 -20.16
N THR A 262 -18.12 -40.51 -19.22
CA THR A 262 -19.36 -39.74 -19.38
C THR A 262 -19.21 -38.25 -19.07
N GLN A 263 -18.09 -37.83 -18.53
CA GLN A 263 -17.85 -36.40 -18.25
C GLN A 263 -17.46 -35.68 -19.53
N THR A 264 -18.19 -34.61 -19.86
CA THR A 264 -18.00 -33.84 -21.10
C THR A 264 -17.11 -32.62 -20.95
N SER A 265 -16.77 -32.24 -19.73
CA SER A 265 -15.88 -31.07 -19.45
C SER A 265 -15.12 -31.24 -18.14
N LEU A 266 -13.87 -30.77 -18.10
CA LEU A 266 -13.05 -30.62 -16.94
C LEU A 266 -12.63 -29.13 -16.85
N VAL A 267 -12.92 -28.48 -15.73
CA VAL A 267 -12.48 -27.11 -15.47
C VAL A 267 -11.18 -27.14 -14.64
N VAL A 268 -10.13 -26.58 -15.19
CA VAL A 268 -8.84 -26.45 -14.53
C VAL A 268 -8.64 -24.97 -14.18
N PRO A 269 -8.57 -24.60 -12.89
CA PRO A 269 -8.38 -23.21 -12.48
C PRO A 269 -6.91 -22.78 -12.69
N LEU A 270 -6.59 -22.16 -13.80
CA LEU A 270 -5.21 -21.78 -14.17
C LEU A 270 -4.60 -20.76 -13.22
N ASN A 271 -5.40 -19.89 -12.62
CA ASN A 271 -4.98 -18.92 -11.61
C ASN A 271 -4.51 -19.55 -10.28
N GLN A 272 -4.70 -20.83 -10.10
CA GLN A 272 -4.22 -21.58 -8.94
C GLN A 272 -2.95 -22.40 -9.26
N ILE A 273 -2.61 -22.54 -10.54
CA ILE A 273 -1.49 -23.33 -11.03
C ILE A 273 -0.28 -22.45 -11.30
N PHE A 274 -0.50 -21.25 -11.81
CA PHE A 274 0.55 -20.31 -12.16
C PHE A 274 0.56 -19.12 -11.22
N ALA A 275 1.76 -18.70 -10.84
CA ALA A 275 2.02 -17.47 -10.10
C ALA A 275 3.06 -16.63 -10.83
N ASP A 276 2.86 -15.32 -10.80
CA ASP A 276 3.78 -14.31 -11.30
C ASP A 276 4.01 -13.27 -10.19
N ASP A 277 5.13 -12.55 -10.23
CA ASP A 277 5.55 -11.54 -9.25
C ASP A 277 4.88 -10.15 -9.44
#